data_2200aabbc4b656ffea30722b030cedb2
#
_entry.id   2200aabbc4b656ffea30722b030cedb2
#
_cell.length_a   1.000
_cell.length_b   1.000
_cell.length_c   1.000
_cell.angle_alpha   90.00
_cell.angle_beta   90.00
_cell.angle_gamma   90.00
#
_symmetry.space_group_name_H-M   'P 1'
#
loop_
_entity.id
_entity.type
_entity.pdbx_description
1 polymer ?
#
loop_
_entity_poly.entity_id
_entity_poly.type
_entity_poly.pdbx_seq_one_letter_code
_entity_poly.pdbx_strand_id
1 'polypeptide(L)' 'MRARVTVTLKAGVLDPQGQAITGSLKSLGFAGVNAVRQGKVFDLDLGEADPSAARLELAAMCEKLLANTVIENYAIELV' A
#
# COMPACT_ATOMS: atom_id res chain seq x y z
N MET A 1 -11.48 17.24 -1.24
CA MET A 1 -11.50 16.02 -0.42
C MET A 1 -10.14 15.34 -0.48
N ARG A 2 -9.68 14.80 0.62
CA ARG A 2 -8.41 14.08 0.67
C ARG A 2 -8.66 12.59 0.83
N ALA A 3 -7.77 11.80 0.25
CA ALA A 3 -7.83 10.35 0.33
C ALA A 3 -6.45 9.76 0.54
N ARG A 4 -6.40 8.61 1.16
CA ARG A 4 -5.17 7.83 1.30
C ARG A 4 -5.40 6.45 0.69
N VAL A 5 -4.50 6.07 -0.20
CA VAL A 5 -4.48 4.73 -0.79
C VAL A 5 -3.24 4.02 -0.29
N THR A 6 -3.45 2.87 0.31
CA THR A 6 -2.36 2.00 0.78
C THR A 6 -2.30 0.78 -0.13
N VAL A 7 -1.13 0.51 -0.69
CA VAL A 7 -0.90 -0.61 -1.61
C VAL A 7 0.11 -1.56 -0.97
N THR A 8 -0.26 -2.81 -0.86
CA THR A 8 0.57 -3.86 -0.26
C THR A 8 0.57 -5.09 -1.14
N LEU A 9 1.61 -5.91 -1.04
CA LEU A 9 1.67 -7.18 -1.76
C LEU A 9 0.66 -8.18 -1.20
N LYS A 10 0.05 -8.96 -2.07
CA LYS A 10 -0.82 -10.06 -1.68
C LYS A 10 -0.05 -11.09 -0.86
N ALA A 11 -0.76 -11.79 0.01
CA ALA A 11 -0.20 -12.91 0.74
C ALA A 11 0.39 -13.93 -0.23
N GLY A 12 1.56 -14.46 0.08
CA GLY A 12 2.25 -15.42 -0.77
C GLY A 12 3.12 -14.82 -1.86
N VAL A 13 3.02 -13.52 -2.13
CA VAL A 13 3.93 -12.83 -3.05
C VAL A 13 5.20 -12.48 -2.29
N LEU A 14 6.35 -12.85 -2.88
CA LEU A 14 7.66 -12.56 -2.30
C LEU A 14 7.90 -11.06 -2.24
N ASP A 15 8.44 -10.60 -1.11
CA ASP A 15 8.83 -9.21 -0.89
C ASP A 15 10.33 -9.13 -0.62
N PRO A 16 11.17 -9.00 -1.67
CA PRO A 16 12.63 -8.95 -1.48
C PRO A 16 13.09 -7.77 -0.63
N GLN A 17 12.41 -6.63 -0.74
CA GLN A 17 12.74 -5.44 0.08
C GLN A 17 12.42 -5.69 1.54
N GLY A 18 11.25 -6.27 1.83
CA GLY A 18 10.87 -6.63 3.19
C GLY A 18 11.83 -7.64 3.80
N GLN A 19 12.29 -8.63 3.03
CA GLN A 19 13.28 -9.60 3.47
C GLN A 19 14.62 -8.94 3.79
N ALA A 20 15.06 -8.02 2.95
CA ALA A 20 16.31 -7.29 3.17
C ALA A 20 16.23 -6.42 4.43
N ILE A 21 15.09 -5.76 4.66
CA ILE A 21 14.86 -4.97 5.87
C ILE A 21 14.88 -5.85 7.10
N THR A 22 14.23 -7.02 7.05
CA THR A 22 14.22 -7.98 8.15
C THR A 22 15.65 -8.38 8.52
N GLY A 23 16.47 -8.73 7.54
CA GLY A 23 17.87 -9.10 7.76
C GLY A 23 18.69 -7.95 8.35
N SER A 24 18.49 -6.74 7.83
CA SER A 24 19.19 -5.55 8.33
C SER A 24 18.82 -5.23 9.78
N LEU A 25 17.54 -5.34 10.13
CA LEU A 25 17.09 -5.09 11.49
C LEU A 25 17.69 -6.09 12.48
N LYS A 26 17.76 -7.36 12.09
CA LYS A 26 18.41 -8.39 12.92
C LYS A 26 19.88 -8.09 13.10
N SER A 27 20.57 -7.67 12.05
CA SER A 27 21.98 -7.27 12.13
C SER A 27 22.21 -6.08 13.06
N LEU A 28 21.22 -5.19 13.17
CA LEU A 28 21.27 -4.04 14.07
C LEU A 28 20.88 -4.37 15.51
N GLY A 29 20.56 -5.62 15.81
CA GLY A 29 20.25 -6.06 17.17
C GLY A 29 18.76 -6.22 17.46
N PHE A 30 17.89 -6.04 16.48
CA PHE A 30 16.44 -6.19 16.66
C PHE A 30 16.02 -7.64 16.39
N ALA A 31 16.42 -8.54 17.28
CA ALA A 31 16.23 -9.97 17.08
C ALA A 31 14.75 -10.42 17.12
N GLY A 32 13.86 -9.61 17.67
CA GLY A 32 12.45 -9.95 17.78
C GLY A 32 11.64 -9.74 16.49
N VAL A 33 12.25 -9.20 15.42
CA VAL A 33 11.57 -8.99 14.15
C VAL A 33 11.55 -10.29 13.35
N ASN A 34 10.36 -10.86 13.17
CA ASN A 34 10.21 -12.12 12.43
C ASN A 34 10.09 -11.91 10.94
N ALA A 35 9.36 -10.85 10.53
CA ALA A 35 9.15 -10.55 9.12
C ALA A 35 8.80 -9.07 8.95
N VAL A 36 9.13 -8.53 7.79
CA VAL A 36 8.76 -7.19 7.38
C VAL A 36 8.10 -7.27 6.00
N ARG A 37 6.97 -6.59 5.85
CA ARG A 37 6.30 -6.41 4.55
C ARG A 37 6.29 -4.92 4.27
N GLN A 38 6.74 -4.54 3.09
CA GLN A 38 6.78 -3.15 2.66
C GLN A 38 5.63 -2.85 1.71
N GLY A 39 5.08 -1.65 1.82
CA GLY A 39 4.03 -1.18 0.93
C GLY A 39 4.24 0.26 0.53
N LYS A 40 3.27 0.81 -0.17
CA LYS A 40 3.27 2.19 -0.64
C LYS A 40 2.03 2.90 -0.11
N VAL A 41 2.18 4.20 0.14
CA VAL A 41 1.06 5.07 0.52
C VAL A 41 1.00 6.22 -0.48
N PHE A 42 -0.19 6.46 -1.01
CA PHE A 42 -0.48 7.62 -1.85
C PHE A 42 -1.47 8.52 -1.13
N ASP A 43 -1.10 9.76 -0.92
CA ASP A 43 -2.01 10.79 -0.42
C ASP A 43 -2.47 11.63 -1.60
N LEU A 44 -3.78 11.70 -1.80
CA LEU A 44 -4.37 12.39 -2.93
C LEU A 44 -5.26 13.54 -2.45
N ASP A 45 -5.17 14.66 -3.15
CA ASP A 45 -6.06 15.78 -2.99
C ASP A 45 -7.00 15.79 -4.19
N LEU A 46 -8.28 15.54 -3.92
CA LEU A 46 -9.29 15.37 -4.97
C LEU A 46 -10.19 16.59 -5.06
N GLY A 47 -10.56 16.96 -6.30
CA GLY A 47 -11.56 17.98 -6.53
C GLY A 47 -12.99 17.54 -6.26
N GLU A 48 -13.21 16.22 -6.15
CA GLU A 48 -14.53 15.65 -5.89
C GLU A 48 -14.95 15.86 -4.44
N ALA A 49 -16.20 16.20 -4.22
CA ALA A 49 -16.76 16.43 -2.87
C ALA A 49 -17.71 15.31 -2.44
N ASP A 50 -18.23 14.50 -3.36
CA ASP A 50 -19.11 13.38 -3.04
C ASP A 50 -18.27 12.14 -2.70
N PRO A 51 -18.37 11.60 -1.47
CA PRO A 51 -17.60 10.43 -1.07
C PRO A 51 -17.80 9.21 -1.96
N SER A 52 -19.02 8.96 -2.42
CA SER A 52 -19.30 7.81 -3.30
C SER A 52 -18.60 7.95 -4.64
N ALA A 53 -18.68 9.13 -5.26
CA ALA A 53 -17.99 9.40 -6.52
C ALA A 53 -16.48 9.34 -6.34
N ALA A 54 -15.96 9.88 -5.25
CA ALA A 54 -14.53 9.84 -4.94
C ALA A 54 -14.02 8.40 -4.82
N ARG A 55 -14.76 7.52 -4.15
CA ARG A 55 -14.38 6.10 -4.01
C ARG A 55 -14.33 5.38 -5.35
N LEU A 56 -15.29 5.66 -6.25
CA LEU A 56 -15.30 5.06 -7.57
C LEU A 56 -14.09 5.52 -8.40
N GLU A 57 -13.78 6.81 -8.35
CA GLU A 57 -12.60 7.35 -9.04
C GLU A 57 -11.31 6.75 -8.49
N LEU A 58 -11.18 6.67 -7.17
CA LEU A 58 -9.99 6.12 -6.52
C LEU A 58 -9.80 4.65 -6.87
N ALA A 59 -10.88 3.86 -6.88
CA ALA A 59 -10.81 2.47 -7.29
C ALA A 59 -10.33 2.35 -8.74
N ALA A 60 -10.83 3.20 -9.64
CA ALA A 60 -10.37 3.21 -11.02
C ALA A 60 -8.90 3.61 -11.13
N MET A 61 -8.44 4.57 -10.34
CA MET A 61 -7.03 4.96 -10.30
C MET A 61 -6.14 3.80 -9.84
N CYS A 62 -6.56 3.07 -8.82
CA CYS A 62 -5.84 1.91 -8.33
C CYS A 62 -5.73 0.83 -9.39
N GLU A 63 -6.85 0.51 -10.05
CA GLU A 63 -6.89 -0.54 -11.08
C GLU A 63 -6.07 -0.19 -12.31
N LYS A 64 -5.99 1.10 -12.66
CA LYS A 64 -5.32 1.56 -13.89
C LYS A 64 -3.86 1.91 -13.69
N LEU A 65 -3.47 2.34 -12.49
CA LEU A 65 -2.13 2.90 -12.29
C LEU A 65 -1.52 2.60 -10.92
N LEU A 66 -2.24 2.87 -9.82
CA LEU A 66 -1.62 2.93 -8.49
C LEU A 66 -1.22 1.56 -7.96
N ALA A 67 -1.93 0.52 -8.34
CA ALA A 67 -1.65 -0.84 -7.91
C ALA A 67 -1.55 -1.79 -9.09
N ASN A 68 -0.66 -2.77 -8.97
CA ASN A 68 -0.65 -3.92 -9.87
C ASN A 68 -1.51 -5.01 -9.22
N THR A 69 -2.77 -5.08 -9.62
CA THR A 69 -3.77 -5.93 -8.96
C THR A 69 -3.54 -7.43 -9.16
N VAL A 70 -2.61 -7.81 -10.02
CA VAL A 70 -2.18 -9.21 -10.13
C VAL A 70 -1.44 -9.65 -8.85
N ILE A 71 -0.61 -8.77 -8.30
CA ILE A 71 0.26 -9.09 -7.15
C ILE A 71 0.02 -8.20 -5.93
N GLU A 72 -0.79 -7.16 -6.05
CA GLU A 72 -1.00 -6.18 -4.98
C GLU A 72 -2.47 -6.05 -4.60
N ASN A 73 -2.71 -5.76 -3.33
CA ASN A 73 -3.97 -5.30 -2.81
C ASN A 73 -3.90 -3.80 -2.56
N TYR A 74 -5.04 -3.14 -2.53
CA TYR A 74 -5.10 -1.74 -2.14
C TYR A 74 -6.26 -1.49 -1.17
N ALA A 75 -6.10 -0.47 -0.36
CA ALA A 75 -7.13 0.00 0.56
C ALA A 75 -7.31 1.51 0.35
N ILE A 76 -8.54 1.96 0.35
CA ILE A 76 -8.91 3.36 0.16
C ILE A 76 -9.49 3.89 1.47
N GLU A 77 -8.96 5.04 1.91
CA GLU A 77 -9.44 5.73 3.09
C GLU A 77 -9.72 7.18 2.72
N LEU A 78 -10.94 7.65 2.97
CA LEU A 78 -11.27 9.07 2.84
C LEU A 78 -10.97 9.76 4.16
N VAL A 79 -10.27 10.85 4.06
CA VAL A 79 -9.75 11.57 5.22
C VAL A 79 -10.46 12.92 5.40
#